data_0fae9184f8b9d88fa677ed6d525e3dc5
#
_entry.id   0fae9184f8b9d88fa677ed6d525e3dc5
#
_cell.length_a   1.000
_cell.length_b   1.000
_cell.length_c   1.000
_cell.angle_alpha   90.00
_cell.angle_beta   90.00
_cell.angle_gamma   90.00
#
_symmetry.space_group_name_H-M   'P 1'
#
loop_
_entity.id
_entity.type
_entity.pdbx_description
1 polymer ?
#
loop_
_entity_poly.entity_id
_entity_poly.type
_entity_poly.pdbx_seq_one_letter_code
_entity_poly.pdbx_strand_id
1 'polypeptide(L)'
;MAKTKNGIGLDIGSNSIKIVELERSSQGIELKNASVISVKTKDGRSKEESVVSSLTEAVIPFKKLAKSQLVVAMPGRSVIVRHFKVPSVGASRIRQIIKYEAQQQVPFPLEEVIWDYQILKSEDKAASDINIALVAVKSELINDLIAKISGLGIAPDLIEATSFAVFNCAKFNDTLDNGPIVLIDIGATSTDISVAKGKQLVFTRSIHIAGNDITRAIQKEQNIGFEDAEKTKHKKGNISAAVSVLETLSSEIHRSISFYTSQMDRKSEFRKVVLTGQSSNLKEITTFLSNSLKMEVVELNPFSNILISNERMLDIVDRSPNAWSVAIGSALTALKETDTKINLLPSELIIEKKLKKKRMPLIMSAILLILIFVTMHIFALQNYMIKDSKLQRIKDILKKYDSFIPRIKELEEERTKIKQRLNVSKSVIFKRDLWTRTLMEMSRLTPSDIIISQFSSTVEEKDNTLLVIGLADSYPALNNFIFRLKFSPYFKDAKLVSTKENKTVSEGESGDSQDGDLKSKRVEQVKIQFELNLALKKE
;
A
#
# COMPACT_ATOMS: atom_id res chain seq x y z
N MET A 1 3.65 6.49 -10.52
CA MET A 1 4.45 5.50 -9.77
C MET A 1 4.73 4.33 -10.68
N ALA A 2 5.96 3.83 -10.76
CA ALA A 2 6.26 2.63 -11.54
C ALA A 2 5.47 1.44 -10.98
N LYS A 3 4.80 0.70 -11.86
CA LYS A 3 4.07 -0.52 -11.47
C LYS A 3 5.10 -1.56 -11.00
N THR A 4 4.86 -2.20 -9.87
CA THR A 4 5.70 -3.26 -9.31
C THR A 4 5.72 -4.44 -10.28
N LYS A 5 6.89 -5.01 -10.55
CA LYS A 5 7.02 -6.12 -11.50
C LYS A 5 6.59 -7.44 -10.85
N ASN A 6 7.00 -7.69 -9.59
CA ASN A 6 6.73 -8.92 -8.85
C ASN A 6 5.99 -8.61 -7.55
N GLY A 7 4.94 -9.36 -7.27
CA GLY A 7 4.14 -9.30 -6.05
C GLY A 7 4.06 -10.67 -5.39
N ILE A 8 4.20 -10.70 -4.06
CA ILE A 8 4.11 -11.93 -3.26
C ILE A 8 2.95 -11.78 -2.29
N GLY A 9 2.07 -12.78 -2.29
CA GLY A 9 1.00 -12.94 -1.33
C GLY A 9 1.28 -14.09 -0.38
N LEU A 10 1.13 -13.84 0.91
CA LEU A 10 1.32 -14.81 1.98
C LEU A 10 0.03 -14.97 2.79
N ASP A 11 -0.50 -16.19 2.81
CA ASP A 11 -1.60 -16.63 3.64
C ASP A 11 -1.09 -17.57 4.73
N ILE A 12 -1.13 -17.11 6.00
CA ILE A 12 -0.75 -17.90 7.17
C ILE A 12 -2.01 -18.45 7.81
N GLY A 13 -2.50 -19.56 7.24
CA GLY A 13 -3.66 -20.26 7.75
C GLY A 13 -3.36 -21.13 8.98
N SER A 14 -4.43 -21.62 9.62
CA SER A 14 -4.32 -22.45 10.83
C SER A 14 -3.81 -23.86 10.58
N ASN A 15 -4.06 -24.41 9.37
CA ASN A 15 -3.70 -25.79 9.00
C ASN A 15 -2.71 -25.82 7.81
N SER A 16 -2.55 -24.73 7.09
CA SER A 16 -1.59 -24.63 5.98
C SER A 16 -1.14 -23.20 5.77
N ILE A 17 0.10 -23.04 5.33
CA ILE A 17 0.68 -21.77 4.89
C ILE A 17 0.78 -21.83 3.37
N LYS A 18 0.32 -20.77 2.71
CA LYS A 18 0.38 -20.62 1.26
C LYS A 18 1.10 -19.34 0.89
N ILE A 19 2.00 -19.45 -0.06
CA ILE A 19 2.73 -18.31 -0.60
C ILE A 19 2.72 -18.39 -2.12
N VAL A 20 2.46 -17.26 -2.76
CA VAL A 20 2.36 -17.13 -4.21
C VAL A 20 3.18 -15.94 -4.68
N GLU A 21 3.94 -16.14 -5.75
CA GLU A 21 4.62 -15.06 -6.47
C GLU A 21 3.95 -14.87 -7.83
N LEU A 22 3.40 -13.68 -8.05
CA LEU A 22 2.86 -13.24 -9.34
C LEU A 22 3.81 -12.23 -9.98
N GLU A 23 3.97 -12.32 -11.29
CA GLU A 23 4.74 -11.38 -12.09
C GLU A 23 3.85 -10.74 -13.17
N ARG A 24 4.04 -9.43 -13.37
CA ARG A 24 3.44 -8.72 -14.50
C ARG A 24 4.29 -8.94 -15.74
N SER A 25 3.72 -9.59 -16.75
CA SER A 25 4.29 -9.79 -18.08
C SER A 25 3.62 -8.89 -19.13
N SER A 26 4.09 -8.95 -20.36
CA SER A 26 3.44 -8.30 -21.51
C SER A 26 2.09 -8.93 -21.89
N GLN A 27 1.89 -10.19 -21.50
CA GLN A 27 0.67 -10.96 -21.81
C GLN A 27 -0.37 -10.93 -20.68
N GLY A 28 -0.03 -10.35 -19.52
CA GLY A 28 -0.90 -10.30 -18.35
C GLY A 28 -0.17 -10.64 -17.04
N ILE A 29 -0.93 -11.11 -16.06
CA ILE A 29 -0.38 -11.57 -14.78
C ILE A 29 -0.06 -13.05 -14.87
N GLU A 30 1.14 -13.43 -14.47
CA GLU A 30 1.64 -14.80 -14.55
C GLU A 30 2.03 -15.33 -13.15
N LEU A 31 1.68 -16.59 -12.88
CA LEU A 31 2.12 -17.33 -11.70
C LEU A 31 3.58 -17.79 -11.90
N LYS A 32 4.49 -17.22 -11.12
CA LYS A 32 5.93 -17.59 -11.17
C LYS A 32 6.29 -18.67 -10.17
N ASN A 33 5.69 -18.60 -8.97
CA ASN A 33 5.99 -19.58 -7.93
C ASN A 33 4.79 -19.73 -6.99
N ALA A 34 4.59 -20.94 -6.48
CA ALA A 34 3.60 -21.25 -5.48
C ALA A 34 4.12 -22.34 -4.53
N SER A 35 3.83 -22.20 -3.26
CA SER A 35 4.16 -23.19 -2.23
C SER A 35 3.02 -23.31 -1.23
N VAL A 36 2.70 -24.54 -0.85
CA VAL A 36 1.77 -24.85 0.23
C VAL A 36 2.40 -25.83 1.20
N ILE A 37 2.43 -25.46 2.47
CA ILE A 37 2.99 -26.28 3.54
C ILE A 37 1.93 -26.50 4.61
N SER A 38 1.68 -27.75 4.96
CA SER A 38 0.77 -28.10 6.06
C SER A 38 1.41 -27.78 7.41
N VAL A 39 0.68 -27.10 8.28
CA VAL A 39 1.08 -26.83 9.66
C VAL A 39 0.77 -28.09 10.49
N LYS A 40 1.78 -28.90 10.72
CA LYS A 40 1.66 -30.13 11.54
C LYS A 40 2.23 -29.85 12.93
N THR A 41 1.41 -30.01 13.94
CA THR A 41 1.89 -30.01 15.33
C THR A 41 2.57 -31.35 15.58
N LYS A 42 3.90 -31.35 15.67
CA LYS A 42 4.67 -32.55 16.05
C LYS A 42 4.64 -32.66 17.58
N ASP A 43 4.71 -33.89 18.08
CA ASP A 43 4.75 -34.14 19.52
C ASP A 43 5.86 -33.34 20.19
N GLY A 44 5.48 -32.58 21.22
CA GLY A 44 6.39 -31.74 22.02
C GLY A 44 6.62 -30.30 21.48
N ARG A 45 6.04 -29.90 20.35
CA ARG A 45 6.13 -28.51 19.84
C ARG A 45 4.84 -27.75 20.10
N SER A 46 4.98 -26.47 20.42
CA SER A 46 3.84 -25.55 20.47
C SER A 46 3.27 -25.33 19.07
N LYS A 47 2.03 -24.86 18.98
CA LYS A 47 1.42 -24.49 17.70
C LYS A 47 2.18 -23.37 17.03
N GLU A 48 2.67 -22.41 17.80
CA GLU A 48 3.47 -21.27 17.34
C GLU A 48 4.78 -21.72 16.69
N GLU A 49 5.52 -22.63 17.33
CA GLU A 49 6.76 -23.21 16.79
C GLU A 49 6.50 -23.97 15.49
N SER A 50 5.38 -24.68 15.42
CA SER A 50 4.97 -25.41 14.21
C SER A 50 4.66 -24.45 13.05
N VAL A 51 4.01 -23.31 13.32
CA VAL A 51 3.75 -22.27 12.32
C VAL A 51 5.06 -21.66 11.82
N VAL A 52 5.99 -21.30 12.71
CA VAL A 52 7.30 -20.73 12.34
C VAL A 52 8.11 -21.72 11.48
N SER A 53 8.15 -22.99 11.86
CA SER A 53 8.84 -24.05 11.10
C SER A 53 8.23 -24.20 9.70
N SER A 54 6.90 -24.27 9.60
CA SER A 54 6.20 -24.39 8.31
C SER A 54 6.36 -23.14 7.45
N LEU A 55 6.41 -21.96 8.06
CA LEU A 55 6.65 -20.69 7.37
C LEU A 55 8.08 -20.66 6.80
N THR A 56 9.06 -21.13 7.57
CA THR A 56 10.45 -21.26 7.09
C THR A 56 10.52 -22.13 5.83
N GLU A 57 9.86 -23.29 5.87
CA GLU A 57 9.83 -24.22 4.73
C GLU A 57 9.11 -23.61 3.52
N ALA A 58 7.98 -22.92 3.74
CA ALA A 58 7.18 -22.30 2.68
C ALA A 58 7.97 -21.23 1.91
N VAL A 59 8.87 -20.51 2.59
CA VAL A 59 9.63 -19.38 2.05
C VAL A 59 10.86 -19.83 1.24
N ILE A 60 11.43 -21.01 1.50
CA ILE A 60 12.64 -21.51 0.83
C ILE A 60 12.61 -21.36 -0.71
N PRO A 61 11.52 -21.66 -1.44
CA PRO A 61 11.49 -21.55 -2.89
C PRO A 61 11.58 -20.11 -3.43
N PHE A 62 11.38 -19.10 -2.57
CA PHE A 62 11.23 -17.71 -2.98
C PHE A 62 12.53 -16.91 -2.85
N LYS A 63 13.51 -17.16 -3.74
CA LYS A 63 14.86 -16.58 -3.72
C LYS A 63 14.94 -15.04 -3.81
N LYS A 64 13.87 -14.38 -4.27
CA LYS A 64 13.84 -12.92 -4.51
C LYS A 64 12.90 -12.15 -3.56
N LEU A 65 12.51 -12.75 -2.45
CA LEU A 65 11.56 -12.17 -1.49
C LEU A 65 11.93 -10.72 -1.08
N ALA A 66 13.21 -10.46 -0.84
CA ALA A 66 13.68 -9.13 -0.46
C ALA A 66 13.55 -8.05 -1.56
N LYS A 67 13.34 -8.44 -2.83
CA LYS A 67 13.21 -7.51 -3.97
C LYS A 67 11.76 -7.38 -4.46
N SER A 68 10.85 -8.24 -3.99
CA SER A 68 9.43 -8.24 -4.33
C SER A 68 8.62 -7.51 -3.26
N GLN A 69 7.43 -7.03 -3.60
CA GLN A 69 6.51 -6.52 -2.59
C GLN A 69 5.77 -7.68 -1.94
N LEU A 70 5.81 -7.77 -0.61
CA LEU A 70 5.16 -8.80 0.18
C LEU A 70 3.90 -8.24 0.85
N VAL A 71 2.76 -8.86 0.56
CA VAL A 71 1.50 -8.62 1.26
C VAL A 71 1.14 -9.88 2.06
N VAL A 72 0.77 -9.68 3.31
CA VAL A 72 0.40 -10.76 4.24
C VAL A 72 -1.07 -10.63 4.61
N ALA A 73 -1.81 -11.71 4.49
CA ALA A 73 -3.21 -11.77 4.90
C ALA A 73 -3.34 -12.10 6.39
N MET A 74 -4.13 -11.27 7.10
CA MET A 74 -4.50 -11.48 8.50
C MET A 74 -5.83 -12.24 8.56
N PRO A 75 -5.94 -13.33 9.34
CA PRO A 75 -7.17 -14.12 9.44
C PRO A 75 -8.38 -13.27 9.87
N GLY A 76 -9.52 -13.44 9.20
CA GLY A 76 -10.73 -12.65 9.43
C GLY A 76 -11.22 -12.66 10.87
N ARG A 77 -11.07 -13.79 11.58
CA ARG A 77 -11.41 -13.90 13.02
C ARG A 77 -10.62 -12.96 13.93
N SER A 78 -9.45 -12.50 13.49
CA SER A 78 -8.59 -11.56 14.23
C SER A 78 -8.86 -10.11 13.85
N VAL A 79 -9.72 -9.90 12.86
CA VAL A 79 -9.99 -8.59 12.27
C VAL A 79 -11.42 -8.15 12.60
N ILE A 80 -11.55 -6.95 13.09
CA ILE A 80 -12.84 -6.30 13.30
C ILE A 80 -13.11 -5.43 12.09
N VAL A 81 -14.20 -5.71 11.37
CA VAL A 81 -14.66 -4.84 10.29
C VAL A 81 -15.99 -4.22 10.70
N ARG A 82 -16.10 -2.91 10.52
CA ARG A 82 -17.31 -2.13 10.80
C ARG A 82 -17.64 -1.27 9.60
N HIS A 83 -18.93 -1.24 9.30
CA HIS A 83 -19.45 -0.40 8.23
C HIS A 83 -20.40 0.62 8.85
N PHE A 84 -20.16 1.89 8.60
CA PHE A 84 -20.99 2.98 9.09
C PHE A 84 -21.00 4.15 8.10
N LYS A 85 -21.92 5.08 8.31
CA LYS A 85 -22.06 6.27 7.49
C LYS A 85 -21.52 7.47 8.25
N VAL A 86 -20.85 8.35 7.52
CA VAL A 86 -20.41 9.64 8.05
C VAL A 86 -20.82 10.76 7.10
N PRO A 87 -21.09 11.97 7.60
CA PRO A 87 -21.40 13.11 6.75
C PRO A 87 -20.29 13.38 5.75
N SER A 88 -20.65 13.78 4.53
CA SER A 88 -19.70 14.19 3.50
C SER A 88 -19.10 15.55 3.84
N VAL A 89 -17.94 15.55 4.49
CA VAL A 89 -17.18 16.75 4.88
C VAL A 89 -15.79 16.72 4.26
N GLY A 90 -15.05 17.83 4.32
CA GLY A 90 -13.68 17.88 3.77
C GLY A 90 -12.76 16.80 4.35
N ALA A 91 -11.81 16.32 3.56
CA ALA A 91 -10.98 15.14 3.83
C ALA A 91 -10.27 15.13 5.20
N SER A 92 -9.86 16.29 5.72
CA SER A 92 -9.25 16.41 7.05
C SER A 92 -10.22 16.14 8.19
N ARG A 93 -11.48 16.57 8.06
CA ARG A 93 -12.54 16.36 9.06
C ARG A 93 -13.06 14.92 9.04
N ILE A 94 -13.11 14.30 7.86
CA ILE A 94 -13.54 12.89 7.71
C ILE A 94 -12.70 11.99 8.63
N ARG A 95 -11.37 12.12 8.62
CA ARG A 95 -10.51 11.27 9.46
C ARG A 95 -10.77 11.43 10.96
N GLN A 96 -11.10 12.64 11.41
CA GLN A 96 -11.44 12.88 12.82
C GLN A 96 -12.79 12.26 13.19
N ILE A 97 -13.80 12.37 12.31
CA ILE A 97 -15.11 11.74 12.51
C ILE A 97 -14.96 10.23 12.54
N ILE A 98 -14.21 9.65 11.59
CA ILE A 98 -13.95 8.20 11.56
C ILE A 98 -13.22 7.75 12.83
N LYS A 99 -12.27 8.52 13.34
CA LYS A 99 -11.60 8.19 14.60
C LYS A 99 -12.57 8.16 15.78
N TYR A 100 -13.50 9.13 15.84
CA TYR A 100 -14.53 9.19 16.88
C TYR A 100 -15.50 8.00 16.77
N GLU A 101 -16.00 7.71 15.58
CA GLU A 101 -16.86 6.56 15.32
C GLU A 101 -16.14 5.24 15.63
N ALA A 102 -14.86 5.14 15.28
CA ALA A 102 -14.04 3.97 15.58
C ALA A 102 -13.95 3.69 17.10
N GLN A 103 -13.88 4.73 17.93
CA GLN A 103 -13.88 4.57 19.39
C GLN A 103 -15.19 3.96 19.92
N GLN A 104 -16.30 4.18 19.23
CA GLN A 104 -17.60 3.61 19.61
C GLN A 104 -17.83 2.22 19.02
N GLN A 105 -17.31 1.96 17.83
CA GLN A 105 -17.57 0.73 17.06
C GLN A 105 -16.58 -0.40 17.36
N VAL A 106 -15.38 -0.06 17.79
CA VAL A 106 -14.33 -1.05 18.12
C VAL A 106 -14.41 -1.34 19.64
N PRO A 107 -14.54 -2.62 20.04
CA PRO A 107 -14.70 -3.00 21.45
C PRO A 107 -13.39 -2.99 22.25
N PHE A 108 -12.41 -2.21 21.81
CA PHE A 108 -11.09 -2.05 22.43
C PHE A 108 -10.65 -0.58 22.34
N PRO A 109 -9.83 -0.09 23.29
CA PRO A 109 -9.20 1.22 23.18
C PRO A 109 -8.43 1.35 21.85
N LEU A 110 -8.55 2.51 21.17
CA LEU A 110 -7.88 2.70 19.88
C LEU A 110 -6.36 2.68 19.96
N GLU A 111 -5.80 2.89 21.14
CA GLU A 111 -4.37 2.80 21.44
C GLU A 111 -3.85 1.35 21.39
N GLU A 112 -4.75 0.38 21.61
CA GLU A 112 -4.44 -1.06 21.60
C GLU A 112 -4.66 -1.70 20.23
N VAL A 113 -5.19 -0.95 19.24
CA VAL A 113 -5.51 -1.47 17.91
C VAL A 113 -4.80 -0.70 16.82
N ILE A 114 -4.43 -1.43 15.78
CA ILE A 114 -4.06 -0.86 14.49
C ILE A 114 -5.30 -0.84 13.64
N TRP A 115 -5.64 0.31 13.09
CA TRP A 115 -6.83 0.48 12.28
C TRP A 115 -6.58 1.32 11.04
N ASP A 116 -7.32 1.02 9.99
CA ASP A 116 -7.36 1.77 8.74
C ASP A 116 -8.78 1.75 8.18
N TYR A 117 -9.07 2.57 7.20
CA TYR A 117 -10.40 2.67 6.63
C TYR A 117 -10.38 2.87 5.12
N GLN A 118 -11.46 2.44 4.49
CA GLN A 118 -11.73 2.69 3.08
C GLN A 118 -13.07 3.40 2.92
N ILE A 119 -13.08 4.46 2.10
CA ILE A 119 -14.30 5.12 1.68
C ILE A 119 -14.91 4.28 0.54
N LEU A 120 -16.15 3.85 0.75
CA LEU A 120 -16.91 3.12 -0.25
C LEU A 120 -17.69 4.10 -1.14
N LYS A 121 -17.72 3.84 -2.44
CA LYS A 121 -18.46 4.68 -3.38
C LYS A 121 -19.94 4.51 -3.12
N SER A 122 -20.69 5.60 -2.97
CA SER A 122 -22.15 5.56 -2.91
C SER A 122 -22.73 5.42 -4.32
N GLU A 123 -23.77 4.60 -4.46
CA GLU A 123 -24.55 4.52 -5.70
C GLU A 123 -25.43 5.77 -5.88
N ASP A 124 -25.85 6.38 -4.78
CA ASP A 124 -26.64 7.61 -4.76
C ASP A 124 -25.72 8.83 -4.72
N LYS A 125 -25.72 9.60 -5.80
CA LYS A 125 -24.92 10.83 -5.97
C LYS A 125 -25.41 11.98 -5.08
N ALA A 126 -26.67 11.94 -4.68
CA ALA A 126 -27.28 12.96 -3.84
C ALA A 126 -27.11 12.65 -2.34
N ALA A 127 -26.51 11.50 -1.98
CA ALA A 127 -26.31 11.13 -0.59
C ALA A 127 -25.39 12.14 0.11
N SER A 128 -25.91 12.74 1.17
CA SER A 128 -25.15 13.61 2.07
C SER A 128 -24.11 12.85 2.88
N ASP A 129 -24.20 11.51 2.90
CA ASP A 129 -23.38 10.63 3.71
C ASP A 129 -22.48 9.74 2.84
N ILE A 130 -21.31 9.44 3.36
CA ILE A 130 -20.35 8.51 2.76
C ILE A 130 -20.29 7.23 3.59
N ASN A 131 -20.23 6.08 2.92
CA ASN A 131 -20.08 4.79 3.56
C ASN A 131 -18.58 4.53 3.84
N ILE A 132 -18.29 4.08 5.04
CA ILE A 132 -16.94 3.76 5.50
C ILE A 132 -16.88 2.27 5.83
N ALA A 133 -15.83 1.60 5.35
CA ALA A 133 -15.37 0.33 5.86
C ALA A 133 -14.17 0.58 6.78
N LEU A 134 -14.35 0.45 8.07
CA LEU A 134 -13.30 0.51 9.09
C LEU A 134 -12.80 -0.89 9.35
N VAL A 135 -11.49 -1.06 9.39
CA VAL A 135 -10.81 -2.33 9.70
C VAL A 135 -9.88 -2.10 10.87
N ALA A 136 -10.00 -2.92 11.90
CA ALA A 136 -9.17 -2.83 13.10
C ALA A 136 -8.71 -4.20 13.57
N VAL A 137 -7.50 -4.27 14.10
CA VAL A 137 -6.88 -5.47 14.65
C VAL A 137 -6.13 -5.09 15.93
N LYS A 138 -6.14 -5.97 16.94
CA LYS A 138 -5.30 -5.76 18.12
C LYS A 138 -3.84 -5.65 17.73
N SER A 139 -3.15 -4.63 18.25
CA SER A 139 -1.73 -4.35 17.98
C SER A 139 -0.84 -5.54 18.33
N GLU A 140 -1.16 -6.27 19.40
CA GLU A 140 -0.47 -7.46 19.82
C GLU A 140 -0.43 -8.55 18.74
N LEU A 141 -1.58 -8.82 18.08
CA LEU A 141 -1.68 -9.83 17.03
C LEU A 141 -0.88 -9.47 15.77
N ILE A 142 -0.86 -8.18 15.42
CA ILE A 142 -0.02 -7.69 14.32
C ILE A 142 1.46 -7.78 14.66
N ASN A 143 1.84 -7.40 15.88
CA ASN A 143 3.22 -7.46 16.33
C ASN A 143 3.74 -8.92 16.39
N ASP A 144 2.91 -9.86 16.86
CA ASP A 144 3.22 -11.30 16.85
C ASP A 144 3.41 -11.82 15.42
N LEU A 145 2.51 -11.46 14.51
CA LEU A 145 2.62 -11.81 13.08
C LEU A 145 3.93 -11.27 12.48
N ILE A 146 4.25 -10.00 12.73
CA ILE A 146 5.47 -9.36 12.25
C ILE A 146 6.71 -10.03 12.85
N ALA A 147 6.71 -10.34 14.13
CA ALA A 147 7.82 -11.02 14.80
C ALA A 147 8.12 -12.40 14.17
N LYS A 148 7.08 -13.20 13.88
CA LYS A 148 7.20 -14.50 13.21
C LYS A 148 7.83 -14.38 11.81
N ILE A 149 7.43 -13.36 11.06
CA ILE A 149 7.92 -13.13 9.68
C ILE A 149 9.34 -12.53 9.72
N SER A 150 9.59 -11.57 10.62
CA SER A 150 10.88 -10.88 10.72
C SER A 150 12.00 -11.82 11.19
N GLY A 151 11.67 -12.83 11.99
CA GLY A 151 12.61 -13.90 12.37
C GLY A 151 13.20 -14.66 11.17
N LEU A 152 12.56 -14.58 10.00
CA LEU A 152 13.03 -15.15 8.74
C LEU A 152 13.79 -14.14 7.85
N GLY A 153 14.08 -12.96 8.36
CA GLY A 153 14.72 -11.88 7.58
C GLY A 153 13.80 -11.22 6.55
N ILE A 154 12.48 -11.37 6.68
CA ILE A 154 11.48 -10.86 5.75
C ILE A 154 10.64 -9.78 6.47
N ALA A 155 10.22 -8.77 5.74
CA ALA A 155 9.34 -7.72 6.28
C ALA A 155 8.16 -7.47 5.33
N PRO A 156 6.90 -7.56 5.79
CA PRO A 156 5.74 -7.29 4.97
C PRO A 156 5.69 -5.82 4.52
N ASP A 157 5.27 -5.57 3.29
CA ASP A 157 5.05 -4.22 2.78
C ASP A 157 3.64 -3.71 3.07
N LEU A 158 2.71 -4.65 3.25
CA LEU A 158 1.32 -4.38 3.59
C LEU A 158 0.74 -5.60 4.34
N ILE A 159 -0.16 -5.35 5.29
CA ILE A 159 -0.99 -6.37 5.93
C ILE A 159 -2.45 -6.03 5.63
N GLU A 160 -3.19 -6.99 5.07
CA GLU A 160 -4.62 -6.86 4.79
C GLU A 160 -5.43 -7.99 5.46
N ALA A 161 -6.76 -7.85 5.56
CA ALA A 161 -7.59 -8.94 6.03
C ALA A 161 -7.89 -9.96 4.92
N THR A 162 -8.03 -11.25 5.28
CA THR A 162 -8.37 -12.34 4.33
C THR A 162 -9.60 -12.03 3.48
N SER A 163 -10.63 -11.42 4.05
CA SER A 163 -11.85 -11.02 3.34
C SER A 163 -11.59 -10.05 2.19
N PHE A 164 -10.66 -9.10 2.36
CA PHE A 164 -10.27 -8.18 1.29
C PHE A 164 -9.42 -8.88 0.23
N ALA A 165 -8.53 -9.79 0.63
CA ALA A 165 -7.76 -10.58 -0.31
C ALA A 165 -8.67 -11.46 -1.20
N VAL A 166 -9.63 -12.19 -0.60
CA VAL A 166 -10.62 -12.98 -1.35
C VAL A 166 -11.44 -12.10 -2.29
N PHE A 167 -11.92 -10.96 -1.81
CA PHE A 167 -12.63 -10.01 -2.65
C PHE A 167 -11.79 -9.53 -3.84
N ASN A 168 -10.52 -9.18 -3.61
CA ASN A 168 -9.60 -8.74 -4.66
C ASN A 168 -9.36 -9.85 -5.69
N CYS A 169 -9.21 -11.08 -5.23
CA CYS A 169 -9.10 -12.26 -6.09
C CYS A 169 -10.35 -12.48 -6.95
N ALA A 170 -11.53 -12.47 -6.34
CA ALA A 170 -12.80 -12.64 -7.04
C ALA A 170 -13.06 -11.53 -8.07
N LYS A 171 -12.72 -10.29 -7.72
CA LYS A 171 -12.84 -9.13 -8.60
C LYS A 171 -11.91 -9.22 -9.80
N PHE A 172 -10.66 -9.60 -9.59
CA PHE A 172 -9.66 -9.73 -10.66
C PHE A 172 -10.03 -10.84 -11.66
N ASN A 173 -10.64 -11.91 -11.17
CA ASN A 173 -11.07 -13.05 -11.99
C ASN A 173 -12.50 -12.91 -12.55
N ASP A 174 -13.05 -11.68 -12.55
CA ASP A 174 -14.38 -11.34 -13.11
C ASP A 174 -15.53 -12.20 -12.59
N THR A 175 -15.39 -12.70 -11.34
CA THR A 175 -16.42 -13.55 -10.70
C THR A 175 -17.55 -12.71 -10.12
N LEU A 176 -17.33 -11.40 -9.95
CA LEU A 176 -18.29 -10.46 -9.36
C LEU A 176 -19.18 -9.85 -10.43
N ASP A 177 -20.47 -10.11 -10.32
CA ASP A 177 -21.51 -9.48 -11.14
C ASP A 177 -21.82 -8.05 -10.63
N ASN A 178 -22.68 -7.33 -11.34
CA ASN A 178 -23.11 -6.00 -10.92
C ASN A 178 -24.06 -6.01 -9.70
N GLY A 179 -24.71 -7.15 -9.42
CA GLY A 179 -25.59 -7.35 -8.27
C GLY A 179 -24.84 -7.63 -6.96
N PRO A 180 -25.57 -7.77 -5.85
CA PRO A 180 -24.97 -8.20 -4.59
C PRO A 180 -24.64 -9.69 -4.63
N ILE A 181 -23.41 -10.04 -4.27
CA ILE A 181 -22.88 -11.40 -4.23
C ILE A 181 -22.38 -11.69 -2.81
N VAL A 182 -22.64 -12.91 -2.36
CA VAL A 182 -22.06 -13.40 -1.11
C VAL A 182 -20.78 -14.18 -1.44
N LEU A 183 -19.66 -13.77 -0.86
CA LEU A 183 -18.39 -14.48 -0.89
C LEU A 183 -18.23 -15.26 0.42
N ILE A 184 -17.98 -16.56 0.34
CA ILE A 184 -17.80 -17.42 1.52
C ILE A 184 -16.44 -18.10 1.42
N ASP A 185 -15.55 -17.77 2.35
CA ASP A 185 -14.25 -18.45 2.50
C ASP A 185 -14.30 -19.41 3.68
N ILE A 186 -14.37 -20.71 3.39
CA ILE A 186 -14.39 -21.76 4.41
C ILE A 186 -12.95 -22.19 4.71
N GLY A 187 -12.36 -21.57 5.73
CA GLY A 187 -11.04 -21.90 6.23
C GLY A 187 -11.03 -23.17 7.10
N ALA A 188 -9.94 -23.35 7.86
CA ALA A 188 -9.80 -24.47 8.79
C ALA A 188 -10.49 -24.20 10.15
N THR A 189 -10.41 -22.98 10.67
CA THR A 189 -10.89 -22.62 12.03
C THR A 189 -11.93 -21.50 12.04
N SER A 190 -12.16 -20.85 10.93
CA SER A 190 -13.18 -19.80 10.74
C SER A 190 -13.69 -19.81 9.31
N THR A 191 -14.91 -19.35 9.13
CA THR A 191 -15.49 -19.03 7.82
C THR A 191 -15.75 -17.53 7.74
N ASP A 192 -15.24 -16.92 6.69
CA ASP A 192 -15.45 -15.50 6.41
C ASP A 192 -16.60 -15.36 5.41
N ILE A 193 -17.64 -14.63 5.81
CA ILE A 193 -18.84 -14.33 5.02
C ILE A 193 -18.77 -12.85 4.65
N SER A 194 -18.71 -12.57 3.37
CA SER A 194 -18.57 -11.21 2.84
C SER A 194 -19.65 -10.91 1.81
N VAL A 195 -20.06 -9.66 1.71
CA VAL A 195 -20.95 -9.18 0.65
C VAL A 195 -20.19 -8.20 -0.22
N ALA A 196 -20.17 -8.51 -1.51
CA ALA A 196 -19.69 -7.60 -2.56
C ALA A 196 -20.86 -7.02 -3.31
N LYS A 197 -20.87 -5.71 -3.56
CA LYS A 197 -21.88 -5.00 -4.34
C LYS A 197 -21.21 -3.91 -5.18
N GLY A 198 -21.53 -3.84 -6.47
CA GLY A 198 -20.96 -2.82 -7.35
C GLY A 198 -19.43 -2.82 -7.38
N LYS A 199 -18.81 -4.00 -7.32
CA LYS A 199 -17.34 -4.21 -7.25
C LYS A 199 -16.70 -3.57 -6.01
N GLN A 200 -17.42 -3.52 -4.89
CA GLN A 200 -16.94 -3.07 -3.58
C GLN A 200 -17.31 -4.10 -2.51
N LEU A 201 -16.42 -4.27 -1.53
CA LEU A 201 -16.68 -5.06 -0.35
C LEU A 201 -17.47 -4.20 0.63
N VAL A 202 -18.75 -4.52 0.84
CA VAL A 202 -19.68 -3.68 1.62
C VAL A 202 -20.04 -4.28 2.98
N PHE A 203 -19.72 -5.55 3.21
CA PHE A 203 -19.93 -6.22 4.48
C PHE A 203 -18.97 -7.40 4.61
N THR A 204 -18.50 -7.68 5.82
CA THR A 204 -17.79 -8.92 6.15
C THR A 204 -18.02 -9.30 7.62
N ARG A 205 -18.15 -10.58 7.85
CA ARG A 205 -18.30 -11.20 9.18
C ARG A 205 -17.56 -12.53 9.20
N SER A 206 -16.78 -12.77 10.24
CA SER A 206 -16.14 -14.06 10.49
C SER A 206 -16.94 -14.85 11.53
N ILE A 207 -17.12 -16.13 11.28
CA ILE A 207 -17.78 -17.07 12.20
C ILE A 207 -16.83 -18.23 12.54
N HIS A 208 -17.06 -18.87 13.70
CA HIS A 208 -16.16 -19.92 14.23
C HIS A 208 -16.53 -21.35 13.78
N ILE A 209 -17.42 -21.50 12.83
CA ILE A 209 -17.78 -22.79 12.23
C ILE A 209 -16.99 -22.96 10.94
N ALA A 210 -16.19 -24.02 10.82
CA ALA A 210 -15.25 -24.17 9.72
C ALA A 210 -14.82 -25.63 9.48
N GLY A 211 -13.79 -25.83 8.67
CA GLY A 211 -13.32 -27.15 8.26
C GLY A 211 -12.92 -28.09 9.39
N ASN A 212 -12.38 -27.57 10.49
CA ASN A 212 -12.00 -28.40 11.64
C ASN A 212 -13.23 -28.96 12.38
N ASP A 213 -14.36 -28.27 12.33
CA ASP A 213 -15.61 -28.77 12.95
C ASP A 213 -16.17 -29.94 12.12
N ILE A 214 -16.07 -29.84 10.79
CA ILE A 214 -16.37 -30.93 9.87
C ILE A 214 -15.46 -32.13 10.15
N THR A 215 -14.15 -31.89 10.31
CA THR A 215 -13.18 -32.95 10.61
C THR A 215 -13.49 -33.62 11.94
N ARG A 216 -13.85 -32.84 12.97
CA ARG A 216 -14.26 -33.38 14.27
C ARG A 216 -15.55 -34.18 14.20
N ALA A 217 -16.51 -33.80 13.38
CA ALA A 217 -17.73 -34.56 13.17
C ALA A 217 -17.40 -35.92 12.55
N ILE A 218 -16.56 -35.97 11.51
CA ILE A 218 -16.08 -37.20 10.90
C ILE A 218 -15.28 -38.06 11.90
N GLN A 219 -14.38 -37.44 12.66
CA GLN A 219 -13.61 -38.10 13.70
C GLN A 219 -14.51 -38.80 14.72
N LYS A 220 -15.55 -38.12 15.17
CA LYS A 220 -16.49 -38.65 16.16
C LYS A 220 -17.35 -39.80 15.60
N GLU A 221 -17.87 -39.63 14.37
CA GLU A 221 -18.72 -40.66 13.73
C GLU A 221 -17.94 -41.94 13.42
N GLN A 222 -16.70 -41.81 12.91
CA GLN A 222 -15.90 -42.95 12.46
C GLN A 222 -14.94 -43.47 13.56
N ASN A 223 -14.86 -42.78 14.73
CA ASN A 223 -13.98 -43.13 15.83
C ASN A 223 -12.50 -43.29 15.40
N ILE A 224 -12.01 -42.34 14.59
CA ILE A 224 -10.63 -42.28 14.06
C ILE A 224 -9.88 -41.06 14.60
N GLY A 225 -8.56 -41.02 14.37
CA GLY A 225 -7.76 -39.85 14.73
C GLY A 225 -8.11 -38.62 13.87
N PHE A 226 -7.80 -37.41 14.38
CA PHE A 226 -8.07 -36.14 13.68
C PHE A 226 -7.39 -36.09 12.31
N GLU A 227 -6.14 -36.53 12.19
CA GLU A 227 -5.40 -36.54 10.92
C GLU A 227 -6.04 -37.50 9.88
N ASP A 228 -6.54 -38.62 10.33
CA ASP A 228 -7.22 -39.61 9.44
C ASP A 228 -8.62 -39.13 9.05
N ALA A 229 -9.31 -38.44 9.96
CA ALA A 229 -10.57 -37.77 9.65
C ALA A 229 -10.36 -36.65 8.62
N GLU A 230 -9.26 -35.87 8.73
CA GLU A 230 -8.90 -34.83 7.76
C GLU A 230 -8.62 -35.45 6.37
N LYS A 231 -7.88 -36.56 6.30
CA LYS A 231 -7.64 -37.29 5.04
C LYS A 231 -8.95 -37.84 4.46
N THR A 232 -9.82 -38.33 5.32
CA THR A 232 -11.15 -38.89 4.92
C THR A 232 -12.02 -37.77 4.35
N LYS A 233 -12.05 -36.60 4.98
CA LYS A 233 -12.75 -35.41 4.52
C LYS A 233 -12.39 -35.06 3.07
N HIS A 234 -11.10 -35.08 2.76
CA HIS A 234 -10.63 -34.74 1.41
C HIS A 234 -10.77 -35.85 0.38
N LYS A 235 -10.71 -37.12 0.79
CA LYS A 235 -10.74 -38.28 -0.16
C LYS A 235 -12.13 -38.79 -0.45
N LYS A 236 -12.97 -38.95 0.57
CA LYS A 236 -14.26 -39.66 0.43
C LYS A 236 -15.47 -38.74 0.44
N GLY A 237 -15.31 -37.48 0.91
CA GLY A 237 -16.38 -36.50 0.92
C GLY A 237 -17.64 -37.02 1.61
N ASN A 238 -17.52 -37.64 2.80
CA ASN A 238 -18.68 -38.14 3.54
C ASN A 238 -19.41 -36.94 4.20
N ILE A 239 -20.34 -36.34 3.44
CA ILE A 239 -21.19 -35.26 3.93
C ILE A 239 -22.09 -35.75 5.08
N SER A 240 -22.49 -37.03 5.13
CA SER A 240 -23.41 -37.51 6.15
C SER A 240 -22.92 -37.26 7.57
N ALA A 241 -21.63 -37.50 7.84
CA ALA A 241 -21.01 -37.18 9.12
C ALA A 241 -21.01 -35.66 9.46
N ALA A 242 -21.03 -34.82 8.46
CA ALA A 242 -20.88 -33.38 8.60
C ALA A 242 -22.21 -32.62 8.50
N VAL A 243 -23.34 -33.27 8.21
CA VAL A 243 -24.62 -32.60 7.94
C VAL A 243 -25.00 -31.61 9.02
N SER A 244 -24.90 -31.95 10.30
CA SER A 244 -25.25 -31.05 11.40
C SER A 244 -24.35 -29.78 11.47
N VAL A 245 -23.07 -29.94 11.13
CA VAL A 245 -22.13 -28.84 11.05
C VAL A 245 -22.46 -27.94 9.87
N LEU A 246 -22.80 -28.55 8.71
CA LEU A 246 -23.16 -27.81 7.50
C LEU A 246 -24.53 -27.11 7.64
N GLU A 247 -25.47 -27.66 8.35
CA GLU A 247 -26.75 -27.02 8.71
C GLU A 247 -26.51 -25.80 9.59
N THR A 248 -25.64 -25.95 10.59
CA THR A 248 -25.27 -24.82 11.47
C THR A 248 -24.53 -23.74 10.69
N LEU A 249 -23.60 -24.12 9.80
CA LEU A 249 -22.89 -23.20 8.91
C LEU A 249 -23.89 -22.44 8.01
N SER A 250 -24.81 -23.17 7.38
CA SER A 250 -25.85 -22.58 6.52
C SER A 250 -26.74 -21.60 7.28
N SER A 251 -27.13 -21.95 8.50
CA SER A 251 -27.92 -21.08 9.38
C SER A 251 -27.18 -19.78 9.72
N GLU A 252 -25.87 -19.84 10.01
CA GLU A 252 -25.05 -18.66 10.28
C GLU A 252 -24.83 -17.82 9.01
N ILE A 253 -24.71 -18.43 7.85
CA ILE A 253 -24.68 -17.72 6.56
C ILE A 253 -26.01 -16.98 6.35
N HIS A 254 -27.13 -17.67 6.52
CA HIS A 254 -28.47 -17.05 6.44
C HIS A 254 -28.63 -15.86 7.41
N ARG A 255 -28.18 -16.04 8.65
CA ARG A 255 -28.20 -14.95 9.66
C ARG A 255 -27.38 -13.76 9.23
N SER A 256 -26.21 -13.98 8.62
CA SER A 256 -25.34 -12.91 8.14
C SER A 256 -25.96 -12.16 6.96
N ILE A 257 -26.57 -12.86 6.02
CA ILE A 257 -27.28 -12.29 4.88
C ILE A 257 -28.51 -11.50 5.38
N SER A 258 -29.29 -12.06 6.29
CA SER A 258 -30.45 -11.41 6.88
C SER A 258 -30.08 -10.16 7.68
N PHE A 259 -28.97 -10.20 8.40
CA PHE A 259 -28.42 -9.02 9.07
C PHE A 259 -28.09 -7.91 8.07
N TYR A 260 -27.35 -8.26 7.00
CA TYR A 260 -27.01 -7.28 5.97
C TYR A 260 -28.25 -6.66 5.33
N THR A 261 -29.20 -7.48 4.89
CA THR A 261 -30.45 -7.00 4.26
C THR A 261 -31.28 -6.15 5.18
N SER A 262 -31.42 -6.50 6.47
CA SER A 262 -32.25 -5.76 7.42
C SER A 262 -31.61 -4.44 7.86
N GLN A 263 -30.31 -4.41 8.05
CA GLN A 263 -29.62 -3.28 8.69
C GLN A 263 -28.89 -2.36 7.70
N MET A 264 -28.46 -2.88 6.56
CA MET A 264 -27.59 -2.13 5.65
C MET A 264 -28.23 -1.84 4.30
N ASP A 265 -28.89 -2.82 3.68
CA ASP A 265 -29.51 -2.63 2.37
C ASP A 265 -30.74 -3.53 2.15
N ARG A 266 -31.91 -3.01 2.49
CA ARG A 266 -33.20 -3.70 2.38
C ARG A 266 -33.62 -4.07 0.95
N LYS A 267 -32.98 -3.48 -0.05
CA LYS A 267 -33.30 -3.72 -1.48
C LYS A 267 -32.41 -4.79 -2.10
N SER A 268 -31.38 -5.27 -1.40
CA SER A 268 -30.48 -6.28 -1.92
C SER A 268 -31.15 -7.64 -2.00
N GLU A 269 -31.22 -8.20 -3.20
CA GLU A 269 -31.61 -9.59 -3.47
C GLU A 269 -30.37 -10.39 -3.84
N PHE A 270 -30.09 -11.44 -3.07
CA PHE A 270 -28.96 -12.32 -3.32
C PHE A 270 -29.42 -13.52 -4.16
N ARG A 271 -28.73 -13.77 -5.25
CA ARG A 271 -28.98 -14.92 -6.14
C ARG A 271 -27.80 -15.87 -6.23
N LYS A 272 -26.61 -15.36 -5.93
CA LYS A 272 -25.34 -16.06 -6.14
C LYS A 272 -24.46 -16.02 -4.91
N VAL A 273 -23.90 -17.16 -4.60
CA VAL A 273 -22.85 -17.36 -3.59
C VAL A 273 -21.59 -17.82 -4.29
N VAL A 274 -20.46 -17.19 -4.00
CA VAL A 274 -19.15 -17.61 -4.48
C VAL A 274 -18.41 -18.24 -3.32
N LEU A 275 -18.09 -19.51 -3.47
CA LEU A 275 -17.47 -20.33 -2.44
C LEU A 275 -15.97 -20.47 -2.68
N THR A 276 -15.18 -20.33 -1.63
CA THR A 276 -13.73 -20.49 -1.66
C THR A 276 -13.19 -21.03 -0.34
N GLY A 277 -11.87 -21.17 -0.24
CA GLY A 277 -11.20 -21.75 0.93
C GLY A 277 -10.93 -23.23 0.79
N GLN A 278 -9.95 -23.73 1.56
CA GLN A 278 -9.54 -25.13 1.45
C GLN A 278 -10.65 -26.12 1.81
N SER A 279 -11.54 -25.76 2.73
CA SER A 279 -12.63 -26.64 3.16
C SER A 279 -13.84 -26.60 2.22
N SER A 280 -13.87 -25.69 1.24
CA SER A 280 -14.88 -25.68 0.17
C SER A 280 -14.70 -26.82 -0.84
N ASN A 281 -13.54 -27.48 -0.85
CA ASN A 281 -13.31 -28.66 -1.69
C ASN A 281 -13.99 -29.97 -1.18
N LEU A 282 -14.82 -29.86 -0.14
CA LEU A 282 -15.63 -30.99 0.32
C LEU A 282 -16.65 -31.37 -0.76
N LYS A 283 -16.61 -32.61 -1.19
CA LYS A 283 -17.53 -33.11 -2.20
C LYS A 283 -18.99 -32.79 -1.80
N GLU A 284 -19.79 -32.35 -2.75
CA GLU A 284 -21.22 -32.01 -2.60
C GLU A 284 -21.52 -30.75 -1.71
N ILE A 285 -20.53 -30.05 -1.16
CA ILE A 285 -20.79 -28.88 -0.32
C ILE A 285 -21.52 -27.76 -1.10
N THR A 286 -21.18 -27.58 -2.37
CA THR A 286 -21.86 -26.64 -3.28
C THR A 286 -23.33 -26.98 -3.45
N THR A 287 -23.66 -28.25 -3.68
CA THR A 287 -25.04 -28.75 -3.80
C THR A 287 -25.80 -28.59 -2.49
N PHE A 288 -25.17 -28.94 -1.36
CA PHE A 288 -25.77 -28.80 -0.03
C PHE A 288 -26.11 -27.33 0.27
N LEU A 289 -25.13 -26.43 0.10
CA LEU A 289 -25.33 -25.02 0.35
C LEU A 289 -26.35 -24.40 -0.63
N SER A 290 -26.33 -24.78 -1.90
CA SER A 290 -27.31 -24.31 -2.89
C SER A 290 -28.74 -24.67 -2.49
N ASN A 291 -28.96 -25.93 -2.06
CA ASN A 291 -30.25 -26.40 -1.61
C ASN A 291 -30.72 -25.71 -0.31
N SER A 292 -29.80 -25.50 0.63
CA SER A 292 -30.08 -24.89 1.92
C SER A 292 -30.31 -23.38 1.84
N LEU A 293 -29.50 -22.67 1.07
CA LEU A 293 -29.58 -21.21 0.93
C LEU A 293 -30.58 -20.75 -0.12
N LYS A 294 -31.04 -21.66 -1.00
CA LYS A 294 -31.92 -21.37 -2.17
C LYS A 294 -31.27 -20.36 -3.12
N MET A 295 -29.97 -20.45 -3.29
CA MET A 295 -29.14 -19.59 -4.14
C MET A 295 -28.23 -20.45 -5.02
N GLU A 296 -27.82 -19.88 -6.15
CA GLU A 296 -26.76 -20.49 -6.95
C GLU A 296 -25.44 -20.44 -6.17
N VAL A 297 -24.78 -21.59 -5.98
CA VAL A 297 -23.47 -21.66 -5.34
C VAL A 297 -22.43 -22.09 -6.38
N VAL A 298 -21.45 -21.22 -6.62
CA VAL A 298 -20.36 -21.47 -7.55
C VAL A 298 -19.02 -21.40 -6.83
N GLU A 299 -18.06 -22.19 -7.31
CA GLU A 299 -16.71 -22.17 -6.77
C GLU A 299 -15.88 -21.06 -7.42
N LEU A 300 -15.08 -20.35 -6.61
CA LEU A 300 -14.12 -19.38 -7.13
C LEU A 300 -12.93 -20.08 -7.76
N ASN A 301 -12.68 -19.85 -9.04
CA ASN A 301 -11.39 -20.18 -9.63
C ASN A 301 -10.45 -18.97 -9.52
N PRO A 302 -9.45 -18.99 -8.63
CA PRO A 302 -8.55 -17.86 -8.42
C PRO A 302 -7.54 -17.65 -9.56
N PHE A 303 -7.46 -18.57 -10.53
CA PHE A 303 -6.50 -18.55 -11.63
C PHE A 303 -7.12 -18.22 -12.99
N SER A 304 -8.41 -17.90 -13.07
CA SER A 304 -9.12 -17.68 -14.36
C SER A 304 -8.43 -16.66 -15.27
N ASN A 305 -7.90 -15.57 -14.68
CA ASN A 305 -7.21 -14.50 -15.39
C ASN A 305 -5.70 -14.45 -15.10
N ILE A 306 -5.12 -15.58 -14.65
CA ILE A 306 -3.71 -15.71 -14.32
C ILE A 306 -3.09 -16.78 -15.24
N LEU A 307 -2.02 -16.40 -15.91
CA LEU A 307 -1.29 -17.32 -16.78
C LEU A 307 -0.43 -18.27 -15.93
N ILE A 308 -0.49 -19.57 -16.24
CA ILE A 308 0.34 -20.60 -15.60
C ILE A 308 1.11 -21.30 -16.72
N SER A 309 2.36 -20.88 -16.93
CA SER A 309 3.22 -21.41 -18.01
C SER A 309 4.04 -22.63 -17.55
N ASN A 310 4.09 -22.92 -16.25
CA ASN A 310 4.93 -23.97 -15.68
C ASN A 310 4.05 -25.16 -15.22
N GLU A 311 4.20 -26.32 -15.86
CA GLU A 311 3.46 -27.55 -15.53
C GLU A 311 3.57 -27.94 -14.05
N ARG A 312 4.76 -27.79 -13.45
CA ARG A 312 4.95 -28.07 -12.02
C ARG A 312 4.09 -27.15 -11.13
N MET A 313 3.88 -25.91 -11.53
CA MET A 313 2.99 -24.99 -10.80
C MET A 313 1.54 -25.40 -10.98
N LEU A 314 1.16 -25.83 -12.19
CA LEU A 314 -0.17 -26.35 -12.47
C LEU A 314 -0.51 -27.53 -11.55
N ASP A 315 0.37 -28.53 -11.44
CA ASP A 315 0.21 -29.68 -10.55
C ASP A 315 0.01 -29.31 -9.07
N ILE A 316 0.66 -28.22 -8.62
CA ILE A 316 0.57 -27.74 -7.23
C ILE A 316 -0.78 -27.07 -6.99
N VAL A 317 -1.26 -26.25 -7.94
CA VAL A 317 -2.47 -25.43 -7.74
C VAL A 317 -3.74 -26.20 -8.05
N ASP A 318 -3.73 -27.15 -8.98
CA ASP A 318 -4.90 -27.95 -9.41
C ASP A 318 -5.40 -28.91 -8.33
N ARG A 319 -4.57 -29.26 -7.35
CA ARG A 319 -4.98 -30.13 -6.23
C ARG A 319 -6.11 -29.52 -5.39
N SER A 320 -6.14 -28.21 -5.25
CA SER A 320 -7.15 -27.48 -4.49
C SER A 320 -7.16 -26.01 -4.94
N PRO A 321 -7.69 -25.69 -6.12
CA PRO A 321 -7.60 -24.33 -6.68
C PRO A 321 -8.19 -23.27 -5.73
N ASN A 322 -9.37 -23.55 -5.15
CA ASN A 322 -10.08 -22.64 -4.26
C ASN A 322 -9.28 -22.24 -3.01
N ALA A 323 -8.32 -23.06 -2.60
CA ALA A 323 -7.50 -22.79 -1.41
C ALA A 323 -6.52 -21.63 -1.60
N TRP A 324 -6.27 -21.17 -2.82
CA TRP A 324 -5.27 -20.16 -3.14
C TRP A 324 -5.81 -18.71 -3.18
N SER A 325 -7.12 -18.54 -3.05
CA SER A 325 -7.78 -17.24 -3.26
C SER A 325 -7.21 -16.12 -2.40
N VAL A 326 -6.90 -16.40 -1.13
CA VAL A 326 -6.29 -15.42 -0.21
C VAL A 326 -4.88 -15.05 -0.68
N ALA A 327 -4.01 -16.03 -0.91
CA ALA A 327 -2.63 -15.79 -1.33
C ALA A 327 -2.56 -15.06 -2.69
N ILE A 328 -3.42 -15.45 -3.66
CA ILE A 328 -3.54 -14.77 -4.95
C ILE A 328 -4.02 -13.33 -4.78
N GLY A 329 -5.09 -13.12 -4.01
CA GLY A 329 -5.61 -11.77 -3.77
C GLY A 329 -4.56 -10.85 -3.14
N SER A 330 -3.80 -11.35 -2.16
CA SER A 330 -2.70 -10.62 -1.55
C SER A 330 -1.55 -10.35 -2.53
N ALA A 331 -1.22 -11.30 -3.43
CA ALA A 331 -0.22 -11.08 -4.46
C ALA A 331 -0.68 -10.03 -5.50
N LEU A 332 -1.97 -9.99 -5.85
CA LEU A 332 -2.56 -8.95 -6.69
C LEU A 332 -2.50 -7.58 -6.02
N THR A 333 -2.75 -7.50 -4.71
CA THR A 333 -2.56 -6.28 -3.92
C THR A 333 -1.10 -5.82 -3.94
N ALA A 334 -0.15 -6.76 -3.83
CA ALA A 334 1.28 -6.46 -3.94
C ALA A 334 1.65 -5.91 -5.33
N LEU A 335 1.03 -6.39 -6.40
CA LEU A 335 1.19 -5.88 -7.77
C LEU A 335 0.47 -4.56 -8.02
N LYS A 336 -0.36 -4.08 -7.06
CA LYS A 336 -1.24 -2.91 -7.20
C LYS A 336 -2.29 -3.07 -8.32
N GLU A 337 -2.81 -4.28 -8.46
CA GLU A 337 -3.92 -4.60 -9.37
C GLU A 337 -5.29 -4.50 -8.66
N THR A 338 -5.32 -4.00 -7.44
CA THR A 338 -6.51 -3.88 -6.60
C THR A 338 -6.81 -2.44 -6.24
N ASP A 339 -8.09 -2.16 -5.98
CA ASP A 339 -8.54 -0.83 -5.52
C ASP A 339 -8.55 -0.72 -3.98
N THR A 340 -8.28 -1.81 -3.27
CA THR A 340 -8.23 -1.85 -1.82
C THR A 340 -7.03 -1.06 -1.31
N LYS A 341 -7.28 -0.15 -0.35
CA LYS A 341 -6.26 0.75 0.21
C LYS A 341 -5.94 0.46 1.66
N ILE A 342 -6.63 -0.50 2.27
CA ILE A 342 -6.46 -0.85 3.68
C ILE A 342 -5.09 -1.45 3.91
N ASN A 343 -4.40 -0.90 4.92
CA ASN A 343 -3.10 -1.38 5.33
C ASN A 343 -3.00 -1.39 6.86
N LEU A 344 -2.94 -2.58 7.43
CA LEU A 344 -2.82 -2.82 8.86
C LEU A 344 -1.35 -2.90 9.34
N LEU A 345 -0.40 -2.49 8.50
CA LEU A 345 1.00 -2.38 8.93
C LEU A 345 1.18 -1.16 9.83
N PRO A 346 1.86 -1.29 11.00
CA PRO A 346 2.14 -0.16 11.89
C PRO A 346 2.79 1.02 11.15
N SER A 347 2.36 2.23 11.48
CA SER A 347 2.85 3.47 10.85
C SER A 347 4.35 3.63 10.96
N GLU A 348 4.94 3.18 12.09
CA GLU A 348 6.37 3.21 12.38
C GLU A 348 7.16 2.40 11.36
N LEU A 349 6.69 1.19 11.04
CA LEU A 349 7.33 0.32 10.05
C LEU A 349 7.18 0.86 8.61
N ILE A 350 6.05 1.50 8.33
CA ILE A 350 5.85 2.17 7.03
C ILE A 350 6.85 3.31 6.85
N ILE A 351 7.04 4.11 7.91
CA ILE A 351 8.00 5.23 7.91
C ILE A 351 9.43 4.69 7.81
N GLU A 352 9.79 3.70 8.62
CA GLU A 352 11.12 3.07 8.59
C GLU A 352 11.47 2.54 7.19
N LYS A 353 10.55 1.81 6.55
CA LYS A 353 10.73 1.32 5.18
C LYS A 353 10.89 2.45 4.15
N LYS A 354 10.11 3.51 4.29
CA LYS A 354 10.24 4.70 3.42
C LYS A 354 11.60 5.36 3.58
N LEU A 355 12.09 5.47 4.82
CA LEU A 355 13.41 6.01 5.12
C LEU A 355 14.53 5.12 4.58
N LYS A 356 14.44 3.78 4.78
CA LYS A 356 15.42 2.82 4.23
C LYS A 356 15.49 2.89 2.69
N LYS A 357 14.36 2.98 2.01
CA LYS A 357 14.32 3.15 0.53
C LYS A 357 14.95 4.47 0.06
N LYS A 358 14.86 5.55 0.87
CA LYS A 358 15.45 6.85 0.55
C LYS A 358 16.94 6.95 0.93
N ARG A 359 17.45 6.09 1.81
CA ARG A 359 18.86 6.12 2.24
C ARG A 359 19.85 5.89 1.10
N MET A 360 19.61 4.86 0.27
CA MET A 360 20.51 4.54 -0.83
C MET A 360 20.64 5.68 -1.86
N PRO A 361 19.56 6.25 -2.40
CA PRO A 361 19.70 7.39 -3.31
C PRO A 361 20.30 8.63 -2.64
N LEU A 362 20.06 8.85 -1.34
CA LEU A 362 20.70 9.93 -0.58
C LEU A 362 22.21 9.73 -0.45
N ILE A 363 22.67 8.49 -0.13
CA ILE A 363 24.08 8.15 -0.08
C ILE A 363 24.71 8.30 -1.47
N MET A 364 24.06 7.80 -2.51
CA MET A 364 24.53 7.96 -3.89
C MET A 364 24.65 9.43 -4.31
N SER A 365 23.68 10.26 -3.94
CA SER A 365 23.72 11.70 -4.23
C SER A 365 24.83 12.41 -3.45
N ALA A 366 25.08 12.01 -2.18
CA ALA A 366 26.18 12.54 -1.39
C ALA A 366 27.55 12.14 -1.98
N ILE A 367 27.72 10.88 -2.41
CA ILE A 367 28.92 10.41 -3.08
C ILE A 367 29.14 11.18 -4.40
N LEU A 368 28.07 11.36 -5.19
CA LEU A 368 28.16 12.13 -6.44
C LEU A 368 28.57 13.59 -6.19
N LEU A 369 28.02 14.21 -5.16
CA LEU A 369 28.42 15.57 -4.73
C LEU A 369 29.88 15.63 -4.35
N ILE A 370 30.37 14.68 -3.54
CA ILE A 370 31.79 14.59 -3.17
C ILE A 370 32.66 14.43 -4.42
N LEU A 371 32.26 13.59 -5.35
CA LEU A 371 33.00 13.33 -6.59
C LEU A 371 33.07 14.60 -7.48
N ILE A 372 31.98 15.37 -7.54
CA ILE A 372 31.94 16.68 -8.21
C ILE A 372 32.90 17.66 -7.52
N PHE A 373 32.91 17.71 -6.19
CA PHE A 373 33.85 18.58 -5.45
C PHE A 373 35.32 18.18 -5.68
N VAL A 374 35.61 16.89 -5.67
CA VAL A 374 36.96 16.38 -5.93
C VAL A 374 37.42 16.71 -7.36
N THR A 375 36.58 16.47 -8.37
CA THR A 375 36.91 16.79 -9.76
C THR A 375 37.09 18.29 -9.97
N MET A 376 36.24 19.11 -9.35
CA MET A 376 36.36 20.56 -9.40
C MET A 376 37.63 21.06 -8.71
N HIS A 377 38.02 20.42 -7.59
CA HIS A 377 39.27 20.74 -6.90
C HIS A 377 40.50 20.37 -7.72
N ILE A 378 40.51 19.17 -8.33
CA ILE A 378 41.58 18.73 -9.24
C ILE A 378 41.70 19.69 -10.43
N PHE A 379 40.58 20.08 -11.03
CA PHE A 379 40.55 21.04 -12.13
C PHE A 379 41.11 22.43 -11.73
N ALA A 380 40.75 22.88 -10.52
CA ALA A 380 41.26 24.13 -9.96
C ALA A 380 42.79 24.06 -9.72
N LEU A 381 43.28 22.95 -9.17
CA LEU A 381 44.71 22.72 -8.96
C LEU A 381 45.48 22.64 -10.29
N GLN A 382 44.98 21.93 -11.30
CA GLN A 382 45.61 21.89 -12.64
C GLN A 382 45.69 23.29 -13.26
N ASN A 383 44.60 24.06 -13.18
CA ASN A 383 44.60 25.42 -13.67
C ASN A 383 45.57 26.33 -12.89
N TYR A 384 45.72 26.10 -11.59
CA TYR A 384 46.68 26.81 -10.76
C TYR A 384 48.12 26.47 -11.20
N MET A 385 48.46 25.18 -11.36
CA MET A 385 49.79 24.72 -11.80
C MET A 385 50.15 25.23 -13.20
N ILE A 386 49.18 25.23 -14.14
CA ILE A 386 49.37 25.78 -15.49
C ILE A 386 49.60 27.28 -15.43
N LYS A 387 48.90 27.99 -14.58
CA LYS A 387 49.10 29.44 -14.38
C LYS A 387 50.45 29.74 -13.74
N ASP A 388 50.88 28.96 -12.75
CA ASP A 388 52.13 29.15 -12.06
C ASP A 388 53.34 28.83 -13.00
N SER A 389 53.27 27.77 -13.78
CA SER A 389 54.31 27.48 -14.79
C SER A 389 54.39 28.54 -15.88
N LYS A 390 53.24 29.11 -16.30
CA LYS A 390 53.24 30.24 -17.23
C LYS A 390 53.85 31.49 -16.60
N LEU A 391 53.53 31.77 -15.30
CA LEU A 391 54.06 32.88 -14.56
C LEU A 391 55.60 32.80 -14.40
N GLN A 392 56.15 31.59 -14.13
CA GLN A 392 57.57 31.36 -14.05
C GLN A 392 58.29 31.60 -15.40
N ARG A 393 57.72 31.08 -16.49
CA ARG A 393 58.26 31.33 -17.84
C ARG A 393 58.26 32.84 -18.17
N ILE A 394 57.24 33.59 -17.77
CA ILE A 394 57.18 35.03 -17.99
C ILE A 394 58.24 35.76 -17.12
N LYS A 395 58.42 35.34 -15.85
CA LYS A 395 59.47 35.86 -14.98
C LYS A 395 60.87 35.63 -15.54
N ASP A 396 61.15 34.45 -16.09
CA ASP A 396 62.43 34.09 -16.72
C ASP A 396 62.70 34.94 -17.97
N ILE A 397 61.65 35.17 -18.77
CA ILE A 397 61.76 36.07 -19.95
C ILE A 397 62.00 37.54 -19.50
N LEU A 398 61.33 38.01 -18.46
CA LEU A 398 61.49 39.35 -17.93
C LEU A 398 62.90 39.56 -17.31
N LYS A 399 63.43 38.53 -16.63
CA LYS A 399 64.78 38.53 -16.07
C LYS A 399 65.85 38.61 -17.15
N LYS A 400 65.53 38.18 -18.36
CA LYS A 400 66.43 38.18 -19.53
C LYS A 400 66.48 39.52 -20.26
N TYR A 401 65.47 40.38 -20.02
CA TYR A 401 65.31 41.64 -20.74
C TYR A 401 64.82 42.75 -19.80
N ASP A 402 65.76 43.45 -19.10
CA ASP A 402 65.51 44.56 -18.18
C ASP A 402 64.74 45.75 -18.78
N SER A 403 64.63 45.79 -20.10
CA SER A 403 63.90 46.85 -20.83
C SER A 403 62.38 46.71 -20.84
N PHE A 404 61.83 45.67 -20.18
CA PHE A 404 60.38 45.39 -20.19
C PHE A 404 59.63 45.79 -18.92
N ILE A 405 60.27 46.56 -17.99
CA ILE A 405 59.68 47.04 -16.73
C ILE A 405 58.32 47.76 -16.93
N PRO A 406 58.06 48.54 -17.99
CA PRO A 406 56.75 49.11 -18.22
C PRO A 406 55.64 48.09 -18.44
N ARG A 407 56.02 46.93 -19.03
CA ARG A 407 55.07 45.85 -19.34
C ARG A 407 54.62 45.13 -18.06
N ILE A 408 55.43 45.16 -17.01
CA ILE A 408 55.10 44.57 -15.70
C ILE A 408 53.96 45.35 -15.02
N LYS A 409 53.97 46.65 -15.13
CA LYS A 409 52.89 47.47 -14.60
C LYS A 409 51.54 47.21 -15.26
N GLU A 410 51.56 46.98 -16.56
CA GLU A 410 50.33 46.64 -17.31
C GLU A 410 49.75 45.28 -16.88
N LEU A 411 50.63 44.30 -16.59
CA LEU A 411 50.23 42.97 -16.09
C LEU A 411 49.71 43.01 -14.64
N GLU A 412 50.19 43.95 -13.80
CA GLU A 412 49.67 44.12 -12.46
C GLU A 412 48.25 44.70 -12.46
N GLU A 413 47.91 45.54 -13.43
CA GLU A 413 46.54 46.05 -13.59
C GLU A 413 45.58 44.95 -14.04
N GLU A 414 46.01 44.02 -14.92
CA GLU A 414 45.20 42.86 -15.30
C GLU A 414 44.97 41.90 -14.13
N ARG A 415 45.99 41.69 -13.28
CA ARG A 415 45.83 40.87 -12.07
C ARG A 415 44.78 41.42 -11.11
N THR A 416 44.68 42.73 -11.03
CA THR A 416 43.71 43.43 -10.17
C THR A 416 42.29 43.23 -10.71
N LYS A 417 42.09 43.25 -12.02
CA LYS A 417 40.81 42.95 -12.68
C LYS A 417 40.38 41.50 -12.49
N ILE A 418 41.33 40.53 -12.52
CA ILE A 418 41.05 39.11 -12.27
C ILE A 418 40.64 38.89 -10.82
N LYS A 419 41.26 39.58 -9.84
CA LYS A 419 40.84 39.52 -8.43
C LYS A 419 39.42 40.05 -8.23
N GLN A 420 39.02 41.09 -8.93
CA GLN A 420 37.66 41.61 -8.89
C GLN A 420 36.65 40.61 -9.48
N ARG A 421 37.00 39.91 -10.56
CA ARG A 421 36.16 38.82 -11.14
C ARG A 421 36.06 37.61 -10.23
N LEU A 422 37.09 37.25 -9.47
CA LEU A 422 37.09 36.17 -8.49
C LEU A 422 36.18 36.45 -7.28
N ASN A 423 36.10 37.73 -6.89
CA ASN A 423 35.17 38.17 -5.83
C ASN A 423 33.70 38.06 -6.30
N VAL A 424 33.41 38.28 -7.58
CA VAL A 424 32.07 38.06 -8.14
C VAL A 424 31.72 36.56 -8.14
N SER A 425 32.69 35.68 -8.41
CA SER A 425 32.51 34.23 -8.34
C SER A 425 32.19 33.71 -6.92
N LYS A 426 32.78 34.34 -5.88
CA LYS A 426 32.45 34.04 -4.47
C LYS A 426 30.99 34.39 -4.12
N SER A 427 30.45 35.47 -4.70
CA SER A 427 29.03 35.82 -4.49
C SER A 427 28.05 34.84 -5.09
N VAL A 428 28.44 34.11 -6.14
CA VAL A 428 27.64 33.07 -6.78
C VAL A 428 27.57 31.80 -5.91
N ILE A 429 28.69 31.46 -5.24
CA ILE A 429 28.76 30.30 -4.32
C ILE A 429 27.91 30.55 -3.07
N PHE A 430 27.92 31.75 -2.53
CA PHE A 430 27.10 32.14 -1.37
C PHE A 430 25.59 32.04 -1.69
N LYS A 431 25.19 32.46 -2.87
CA LYS A 431 23.79 32.32 -3.32
C LYS A 431 23.35 30.84 -3.39
N ARG A 432 24.24 29.92 -3.75
CA ARG A 432 23.94 28.48 -3.85
C ARG A 432 23.67 27.84 -2.48
N ASP A 433 24.43 28.19 -1.44
CA ASP A 433 24.24 27.67 -0.08
C ASP A 433 22.89 28.11 0.51
N LEU A 434 22.53 29.36 0.30
CA LEU A 434 21.24 29.92 0.72
C LEU A 434 20.05 29.15 0.11
N TRP A 435 20.14 28.79 -1.18
CA TRP A 435 19.10 28.04 -1.87
C TRP A 435 18.98 26.60 -1.36
N THR A 436 20.08 25.93 -1.13
CA THR A 436 20.10 24.57 -0.61
C THR A 436 19.43 24.50 0.77
N ARG A 437 19.76 25.42 1.67
CA ARG A 437 19.15 25.51 3.01
C ARG A 437 17.66 25.85 2.94
N THR A 438 17.28 26.77 2.06
CA THR A 438 15.88 27.16 1.88
C THR A 438 15.03 25.99 1.38
N LEU A 439 15.52 25.23 0.41
CA LEU A 439 14.82 24.04 -0.11
C LEU A 439 14.73 22.91 0.91
N MET A 440 15.80 22.68 1.70
CA MET A 440 15.77 21.72 2.80
C MET A 440 14.71 22.08 3.85
N GLU A 441 14.66 23.34 4.26
CA GLU A 441 13.68 23.78 5.23
C GLU A 441 12.25 23.73 4.69
N MET A 442 12.04 24.07 3.42
CA MET A 442 10.76 23.90 2.75
C MET A 442 10.31 22.44 2.73
N SER A 443 11.23 21.54 2.38
CA SER A 443 10.93 20.09 2.39
C SER A 443 10.55 19.58 3.79
N ARG A 444 11.19 20.10 4.84
CA ARG A 444 10.89 19.75 6.23
C ARG A 444 9.53 20.26 6.71
N LEU A 445 9.14 21.44 6.23
CA LEU A 445 7.92 22.11 6.68
C LEU A 445 6.68 21.72 5.89
N THR A 446 6.85 21.15 4.69
CA THR A 446 5.75 20.76 3.82
C THR A 446 5.09 19.47 4.34
N PRO A 447 3.83 19.52 4.79
CA PRO A 447 3.11 18.33 5.23
C PRO A 447 2.66 17.49 4.03
N SER A 448 2.24 16.25 4.30
CA SER A 448 1.80 15.29 3.28
C SER A 448 0.60 15.75 2.44
N ASP A 449 -0.20 16.67 2.99
CA ASP A 449 -1.44 17.18 2.41
C ASP A 449 -1.20 18.43 1.52
N ILE A 450 0.08 18.76 1.30
CA ILE A 450 0.52 19.90 0.46
C ILE A 450 1.46 19.39 -0.63
N ILE A 451 1.15 19.73 -1.85
CA ILE A 451 2.01 19.48 -3.01
C ILE A 451 2.47 20.82 -3.56
N ILE A 452 3.77 21.03 -3.55
CA ILE A 452 4.36 22.23 -4.16
C ILE A 452 4.63 21.91 -5.64
N SER A 453 4.03 22.69 -6.53
CA SER A 453 4.15 22.50 -7.99
C SER A 453 5.21 23.39 -8.62
N GLN A 454 5.45 24.56 -8.06
CA GLN A 454 6.40 25.51 -8.63
C GLN A 454 7.05 26.38 -7.57
N PHE A 455 8.34 26.58 -7.73
CA PHE A 455 9.13 27.59 -7.04
C PHE A 455 9.66 28.60 -8.04
N SER A 456 9.44 29.86 -7.78
CA SER A 456 10.10 30.92 -8.51
C SER A 456 10.58 32.01 -7.55
N SER A 457 11.73 32.56 -7.83
CA SER A 457 12.23 33.70 -7.06
C SER A 457 12.16 34.96 -7.90
N THR A 458 11.59 36.00 -7.34
CA THR A 458 11.73 37.35 -7.85
C THR A 458 12.88 38.00 -7.10
N VAL A 459 14.02 38.15 -7.79
CA VAL A 459 15.19 38.80 -7.23
C VAL A 459 15.09 40.29 -7.60
N GLU A 460 14.46 41.08 -6.76
CA GLU A 460 14.64 42.51 -6.76
C GLU A 460 15.77 42.89 -5.77
N GLU A 461 16.59 43.88 -6.10
CA GLU A 461 17.86 44.24 -5.41
C GLU A 461 17.76 44.46 -3.89
N LYS A 462 16.58 44.52 -3.31
CA LYS A 462 16.38 44.77 -1.87
C LYS A 462 15.71 43.69 -1.04
N ASP A 463 14.90 42.81 -1.63
CA ASP A 463 14.20 41.77 -0.88
C ASP A 463 14.15 40.45 -1.67
N ASN A 464 14.77 39.41 -1.12
CA ASN A 464 14.68 38.07 -1.67
C ASN A 464 13.31 37.49 -1.33
N THR A 465 12.39 37.53 -2.29
CA THR A 465 11.07 36.91 -2.16
C THR A 465 10.97 35.64 -3.00
N LEU A 466 10.35 34.62 -2.42
CA LEU A 466 10.13 33.34 -3.04
C LEU A 466 8.63 33.19 -3.30
N LEU A 467 8.25 33.00 -4.55
CA LEU A 467 6.89 32.63 -4.93
C LEU A 467 6.77 31.11 -4.94
N VAL A 468 5.85 30.59 -4.17
CA VAL A 468 5.55 29.18 -4.03
C VAL A 468 4.12 28.93 -4.50
N ILE A 469 3.96 28.11 -5.53
CA ILE A 469 2.66 27.68 -6.04
C ILE A 469 2.50 26.19 -5.71
N GLY A 470 1.35 25.84 -5.20
CA GLY A 470 1.08 24.45 -4.84
C GLY A 470 -0.41 24.12 -4.78
N LEU A 471 -0.66 22.88 -4.41
CA LEU A 471 -1.99 22.33 -4.20
C LEU A 471 -2.11 21.86 -2.75
N ALA A 472 -3.20 22.22 -2.10
CA ALA A 472 -3.57 21.76 -0.77
C ALA A 472 -4.85 20.91 -0.85
N ASP A 473 -4.91 19.88 -0.06
CA ASP A 473 -6.09 19.02 0.00
C ASP A 473 -7.25 19.68 0.78
N SER A 474 -6.97 20.74 1.57
CA SER A 474 -7.99 21.51 2.29
C SER A 474 -7.46 22.87 2.74
N TYR A 475 -8.36 23.81 3.04
CA TYR A 475 -8.00 25.11 3.65
C TYR A 475 -7.30 24.97 5.02
N PRO A 476 -7.71 24.06 5.92
CA PRO A 476 -6.97 23.81 7.16
C PRO A 476 -5.54 23.33 6.93
N ALA A 477 -5.29 22.47 5.93
CA ALA A 477 -3.94 22.03 5.56
C ALA A 477 -3.10 23.21 5.07
N LEU A 478 -3.66 24.06 4.21
CA LEU A 478 -3.00 25.26 3.73
C LEU A 478 -2.67 26.22 4.87
N ASN A 479 -3.62 26.49 5.77
CA ASN A 479 -3.40 27.35 6.91
C ASN A 479 -2.32 26.80 7.87
N ASN A 480 -2.31 25.49 8.11
CA ASN A 480 -1.26 24.85 8.90
C ASN A 480 0.11 24.99 8.23
N PHE A 481 0.16 24.81 6.92
CA PHE A 481 1.40 25.00 6.16
C PHE A 481 1.92 26.46 6.26
N ILE A 482 1.04 27.43 6.04
CA ILE A 482 1.39 28.87 6.18
C ILE A 482 1.87 29.17 7.61
N PHE A 483 1.19 28.60 8.62
CA PHE A 483 1.57 28.76 10.01
C PHE A 483 2.99 28.20 10.26
N ARG A 484 3.29 27.00 9.79
CA ARG A 484 4.63 26.40 9.92
C ARG A 484 5.70 27.22 9.23
N LEU A 485 5.41 27.78 8.06
CA LEU A 485 6.33 28.65 7.35
C LEU A 485 6.63 29.94 8.12
N LYS A 486 5.62 30.57 8.73
CA LYS A 486 5.78 31.80 9.53
C LYS A 486 6.62 31.61 10.78
N PHE A 487 6.62 30.42 11.37
CA PHE A 487 7.43 30.11 12.55
C PHE A 487 8.81 29.54 12.24
N SER A 488 9.14 29.36 10.96
CA SER A 488 10.49 28.95 10.58
C SER A 488 11.53 30.03 10.88
N PRO A 489 12.72 29.63 11.36
CA PRO A 489 13.84 30.56 11.51
C PRO A 489 14.34 31.14 10.18
N TYR A 490 14.02 30.49 9.04
CA TYR A 490 14.51 30.86 7.71
C TYR A 490 13.62 31.86 6.96
N PHE A 491 12.33 31.92 7.29
CA PHE A 491 11.41 32.84 6.64
C PHE A 491 11.04 34.00 7.55
N LYS A 492 11.06 35.21 6.99
CA LYS A 492 10.66 36.41 7.70
C LYS A 492 9.15 36.57 7.73
N ASP A 493 8.50 36.24 6.64
CA ASP A 493 7.03 36.30 6.48
C ASP A 493 6.58 35.34 5.38
N ALA A 494 5.34 34.87 5.48
CA ALA A 494 4.66 34.04 4.50
C ALA A 494 3.27 34.62 4.24
N LYS A 495 3.07 35.19 3.07
CA LYS A 495 1.81 35.83 2.66
C LYS A 495 1.12 35.02 1.58
N LEU A 496 -0.14 34.72 1.81
CA LEU A 496 -1.01 34.14 0.79
C LEU A 496 -1.38 35.22 -0.23
N VAL A 497 -1.06 34.96 -1.49
CA VAL A 497 -1.31 35.89 -2.61
C VAL A 497 -2.66 35.58 -3.23
N SER A 498 -2.89 34.32 -3.54
CA SER A 498 -4.12 33.90 -4.17
C SER A 498 -4.46 32.45 -3.82
N THR A 499 -5.74 32.12 -3.86
CA THR A 499 -6.22 30.73 -3.82
C THR A 499 -7.26 30.51 -4.91
N LYS A 500 -7.21 29.34 -5.54
CA LYS A 500 -8.19 28.93 -6.54
C LYS A 500 -8.57 27.47 -6.32
N GLU A 501 -9.84 27.19 -6.25
CA GLU A 501 -10.31 25.82 -6.19
C GLU A 501 -10.24 25.18 -7.58
N ASN A 502 -9.49 24.11 -7.70
CA ASN A 502 -9.40 23.30 -8.90
C ASN A 502 -10.21 22.01 -8.70
N LYS A 503 -11.27 21.88 -9.48
CA LYS A 503 -12.07 20.66 -9.54
C LYS A 503 -11.54 19.77 -10.65
N THR A 504 -11.00 18.62 -10.33
CA THR A 504 -10.60 17.60 -11.29
C THR A 504 -11.69 16.55 -11.39
N VAL A 505 -12.23 16.39 -12.60
CA VAL A 505 -13.23 15.38 -12.93
C VAL A 505 -12.48 14.26 -13.67
N SER A 506 -12.44 13.06 -13.09
CA SER A 506 -11.96 11.89 -13.83
C SER A 506 -13.15 11.15 -14.45
N GLU A 507 -13.16 11.05 -15.77
CA GLU A 507 -14.08 10.20 -16.52
C GLU A 507 -13.51 8.77 -16.57
N GLY A 508 -14.28 7.81 -16.07
CA GLY A 508 -13.99 6.39 -16.28
C GLY A 508 -14.66 5.93 -17.57
N GLU A 509 -13.88 5.39 -18.50
CA GLU A 509 -14.39 4.77 -19.73
C GLU A 509 -15.29 3.57 -19.39
N SER A 510 -16.52 3.59 -19.88
CA SER A 510 -17.43 2.45 -19.88
C SER A 510 -17.59 1.93 -21.31
N GLY A 511 -17.23 0.67 -21.50
CA GLY A 511 -17.53 -0.09 -22.71
C GLY A 511 -19.01 -0.31 -22.93
N ASP A 512 -19.35 -0.29 -24.18
CA ASP A 512 -20.62 -0.44 -24.87
C ASP A 512 -21.50 -1.59 -24.37
N SER A 513 -22.73 -1.32 -24.00
CA SER A 513 -23.88 -2.16 -24.32
C SER A 513 -25.21 -1.45 -24.03
N GLN A 514 -26.09 -1.62 -24.97
CA GLN A 514 -27.41 -1.01 -25.15
C GLN A 514 -28.35 -1.16 -23.94
N ASP A 515 -29.17 -0.15 -23.83
CA ASP A 515 -30.43 -0.01 -23.08
C ASP A 515 -30.39 0.44 -21.61
N GLY A 516 -30.92 1.60 -21.37
CA GLY A 516 -31.60 2.04 -20.14
C GLY A 516 -30.76 2.81 -19.14
N ASP A 517 -30.86 4.11 -19.22
CA ASP A 517 -30.69 5.09 -18.11
C ASP A 517 -29.63 4.78 -17.03
N LEU A 518 -28.36 5.03 -17.32
CA LEU A 518 -27.30 5.05 -16.31
C LEU A 518 -26.61 6.42 -16.28
N LYS A 519 -26.98 7.22 -15.30
CA LYS A 519 -26.26 8.44 -14.93
C LYS A 519 -24.91 8.06 -14.31
N SER A 520 -23.82 8.32 -15.02
CA SER A 520 -22.46 8.18 -14.50
C SER A 520 -22.23 9.15 -13.32
N LYS A 521 -21.73 8.65 -12.22
CA LYS A 521 -21.34 9.45 -11.05
C LYS A 521 -19.94 10.01 -11.25
N ARG A 522 -19.83 11.32 -11.27
CA ARG A 522 -18.54 12.03 -11.23
C ARG A 522 -18.07 12.17 -9.79
N VAL A 523 -16.86 11.78 -9.51
CA VAL A 523 -16.22 12.08 -8.22
C VAL A 523 -15.42 13.37 -8.41
N GLU A 524 -15.88 14.45 -7.83
CA GLU A 524 -15.14 15.71 -7.77
C GLU A 524 -14.13 15.64 -6.61
N GLN A 525 -12.85 15.64 -6.93
CA GLN A 525 -11.82 15.99 -5.95
C GLN A 525 -11.54 17.49 -6.06
N VAL A 526 -11.81 18.21 -5.01
CA VAL A 526 -11.51 19.64 -4.92
C VAL A 526 -10.14 19.78 -4.28
N LYS A 527 -9.16 20.25 -5.04
CA LYS A 527 -7.85 20.67 -4.53
C LYS A 527 -7.75 22.19 -4.59
N ILE A 528 -7.16 22.76 -3.57
CA ILE A 528 -6.98 24.22 -3.45
C ILE A 528 -5.61 24.54 -4.01
N GLN A 529 -5.58 25.15 -5.17
CA GLN A 529 -4.35 25.77 -5.68
C GLN A 529 -4.09 27.05 -4.90
N PHE A 530 -2.88 27.19 -4.41
CA PHE A 530 -2.46 28.36 -3.66
C PHE A 530 -1.19 28.97 -4.24
N GLU A 531 -1.05 30.25 -4.00
CA GLU A 531 0.15 31.02 -4.32
C GLU A 531 0.60 31.76 -3.06
N LEU A 532 1.81 31.48 -2.62
CA LEU A 532 2.42 32.07 -1.44
C LEU A 532 3.63 32.89 -1.82
N ASN A 533 3.74 34.07 -1.23
CA ASN A 533 4.94 34.87 -1.30
C ASN A 533 5.70 34.79 0.03
N LEU A 534 6.90 34.26 0.00
CA LEU A 534 7.76 34.06 1.16
C LEU A 534 8.88 35.07 1.13
N ALA A 535 9.04 35.81 2.21
CA ALA A 535 10.20 36.67 2.43
C ALA A 535 11.28 35.89 3.20
N LEU A 536 12.49 35.82 2.66
CA LEU A 536 13.63 35.19 3.34
C LEU A 536 14.18 36.13 4.44
N LYS A 537 14.59 35.57 5.58
CA LYS A 537 15.37 36.33 6.56
C LYS A 537 16.75 36.58 5.97
N LYS A 538 17.22 37.83 6.05
CA LYS A 538 18.64 38.16 5.81
C LYS A 538 19.43 37.68 7.02
N GLU A 539 20.45 36.84 6.81
CA GLU A 539 21.49 36.59 7.83
C GLU A 539 22.33 37.83 8.07
#